data_4f5efe66d065e50e5cf296931cbc8b73
#
_entry.id   4f5efe66d065e50e5cf296931cbc8b73
#
_cell.length_a   1.000
_cell.length_b   1.000
_cell.length_c   1.000
_cell.angle_alpha   90.00
_cell.angle_beta   90.00
_cell.angle_gamma   90.00
#
_symmetry.space_group_name_H-M   'P 1'
#
loop_
_entity.id
_entity.type
_entity.pdbx_description
1 polymer ?
#
loop_
_entity_poly.entity_id
_entity_poly.type
_entity_poly.pdbx_seq_one_letter_code
_entity_poly.pdbx_strand_id
1 'polypeptide(L)'
;MEYIVKKFDELTMKEFYQLAKVRIAVFVVEQNCPYQEIDEIDPQAWHTFLRNEEGEILAYTRVYQEGEAIHFGRVLVSPDHRKEGLGKKIVGQTLAFIKEKFPQKPVVIGAQAYLKEFYGGFGFRAISEAYLEDDIPHMDMELS
;
A
#
# COMPACT_ATOMS: atom_id res chain seq x y z
N MET A 1 0.09 -11.70 15.34
CA MET A 1 0.18 -10.76 14.21
C MET A 1 -0.56 -9.48 14.55
N GLU A 2 0.06 -8.35 14.32
CA GLU A 2 -0.43 -7.05 14.77
C GLU A 2 -0.51 -6.10 13.58
N TYR A 3 -1.65 -5.40 13.42
CA TYR A 3 -1.80 -4.35 12.42
C TYR A 3 -1.46 -3.00 13.06
N ILE A 4 -0.53 -2.27 12.46
CA ILE A 4 0.02 -1.03 13.01
C ILE A 4 -0.17 0.09 11.98
N VAL A 5 -0.62 1.26 12.47
CA VAL A 5 -0.73 2.48 11.66
C VAL A 5 0.05 3.57 12.37
N LYS A 6 1.01 4.16 11.68
CA LYS A 6 1.83 5.25 12.21
C LYS A 6 2.05 6.34 11.20
N LYS A 7 2.01 7.58 11.64
CA LYS A 7 2.51 8.70 10.86
C LYS A 7 4.04 8.62 10.82
N PHE A 8 4.62 9.30 9.84
CA PHE A 8 6.07 9.29 9.68
C PHE A 8 6.82 9.63 10.98
N ASP A 9 6.35 10.65 11.70
CA ASP A 9 7.00 11.10 12.94
C ASP A 9 6.88 10.09 14.08
N GLU A 10 5.96 9.16 13.98
CA GLU A 10 5.74 8.15 15.01
C GLU A 10 6.56 6.87 14.76
N LEU A 11 7.13 6.74 13.57
CA LEU A 11 7.98 5.59 13.25
C LEU A 11 9.31 5.70 13.97
N THR A 12 9.78 4.59 14.54
CA THR A 12 11.15 4.54 15.05
C THR A 12 12.11 4.41 13.85
N MET A 13 13.38 4.75 14.06
CA MET A 13 14.39 4.56 13.03
C MET A 13 14.45 3.11 12.57
N LYS A 14 14.32 2.16 13.52
CA LYS A 14 14.34 0.74 13.21
C LYS A 14 13.15 0.35 12.34
N GLU A 15 11.96 0.86 12.66
CA GLU A 15 10.77 0.59 11.87
C GLU A 15 10.92 1.14 10.46
N PHE A 16 11.39 2.38 10.33
CA PHE A 16 11.60 2.97 9.01
C PHE A 16 12.63 2.18 8.21
N TYR A 17 13.72 1.76 8.84
CA TYR A 17 14.72 0.93 8.18
C TYR A 17 14.11 -0.37 7.65
N GLN A 18 13.31 -1.05 8.45
CA GLN A 18 12.67 -2.30 8.06
C GLN A 18 11.69 -2.09 6.91
N LEU A 19 10.88 -1.02 6.98
CA LEU A 19 9.93 -0.68 5.91
C LEU A 19 10.66 -0.33 4.62
N ALA A 20 11.69 0.49 4.68
CA ALA A 20 12.45 0.87 3.50
C ALA A 20 13.10 -0.35 2.85
N LYS A 21 13.66 -1.23 3.65
CA LYS A 21 14.33 -2.43 3.16
C LYS A 21 13.38 -3.34 2.39
N VAL A 22 12.21 -3.64 2.96
CA VAL A 22 11.25 -4.53 2.28
C VAL A 22 10.63 -3.87 1.06
N ARG A 23 10.36 -2.56 1.13
CA ARG A 23 9.81 -1.82 0.00
C ARG A 23 10.76 -1.84 -1.19
N ILE A 24 12.03 -1.58 -0.95
CA ILE A 24 13.04 -1.59 -2.01
C ILE A 24 13.22 -3.00 -2.56
N ALA A 25 13.25 -4.01 -1.68
CA ALA A 25 13.39 -5.40 -2.11
C ALA A 25 12.26 -5.83 -3.06
N VAL A 26 11.03 -5.42 -2.79
CA VAL A 26 9.86 -5.80 -3.60
C VAL A 26 9.73 -4.92 -4.84
N PHE A 27 9.71 -3.61 -4.67
CA PHE A 27 9.34 -2.71 -5.77
C PHE A 27 10.49 -2.38 -6.72
N VAL A 28 11.72 -2.39 -6.22
CA VAL A 28 12.88 -2.06 -7.05
C VAL A 28 13.61 -3.33 -7.49
N VAL A 29 14.01 -4.15 -6.54
CA VAL A 29 14.86 -5.31 -6.84
C VAL A 29 14.05 -6.43 -7.49
N GLU A 30 12.97 -6.88 -6.86
CA GLU A 30 12.17 -7.99 -7.39
C GLU A 30 11.49 -7.64 -8.71
N GLN A 31 10.92 -6.44 -8.81
CA GLN A 31 10.25 -5.99 -10.02
C GLN A 31 11.19 -5.47 -11.09
N ASN A 32 12.48 -5.42 -10.78
CA ASN A 32 13.51 -4.93 -11.70
C ASN A 32 13.14 -3.55 -12.25
N CYS A 33 12.74 -2.64 -11.36
CA CYS A 33 12.20 -1.34 -11.73
C CYS A 33 12.97 -0.23 -10.99
N PRO A 34 13.98 0.38 -11.63
CA PRO A 34 14.76 1.44 -10.97
C PRO A 34 13.99 2.75 -10.96
N TYR A 35 13.46 3.13 -9.80
CA TYR A 35 12.77 4.38 -9.61
C TYR A 35 12.93 4.85 -8.16
N GLN A 36 12.46 6.06 -7.87
CA GLN A 36 12.59 6.64 -6.54
C GLN A 36 11.54 6.04 -5.59
N GLU A 37 11.90 5.00 -4.87
CA GLU A 37 10.96 4.30 -3.98
C GLU A 37 10.59 5.14 -2.77
N ILE A 38 11.57 5.75 -2.09
CA ILE A 38 11.32 6.63 -0.97
C ILE A 38 11.20 8.05 -1.54
N ASP A 39 10.06 8.68 -1.34
CA ASP A 39 9.72 9.94 -2.01
C ASP A 39 9.10 10.97 -1.06
N GLU A 40 8.61 12.09 -1.60
CA GLU A 40 8.06 13.19 -0.82
C GLU A 40 6.72 12.90 -0.16
N ILE A 41 6.05 11.83 -0.57
CA ILE A 41 4.80 11.41 0.07
C ILE A 41 5.07 10.79 1.42
N ASP A 42 6.19 10.10 1.57
CA ASP A 42 6.50 9.35 2.79
C ASP A 42 6.43 10.19 4.07
N PRO A 43 6.97 11.42 4.13
CA PRO A 43 6.85 12.22 5.36
C PRO A 43 5.43 12.64 5.71
N GLN A 44 4.48 12.58 4.76
CA GLN A 44 3.10 13.02 4.94
C GLN A 44 2.13 11.86 5.10
N ALA A 45 2.58 10.64 4.88
CA ALA A 45 1.72 9.47 4.81
C ALA A 45 1.49 8.82 6.16
N TRP A 46 0.41 8.04 6.24
CA TRP A 46 0.26 7.01 7.26
C TRP A 46 0.89 5.74 6.71
N HIS A 47 1.78 5.15 7.50
CA HIS A 47 2.42 3.88 7.16
C HIS A 47 1.72 2.79 7.93
N THR A 48 1.15 1.83 7.21
CA THR A 48 0.39 0.75 7.83
C THR A 48 1.06 -0.58 7.50
N PHE A 49 1.14 -1.44 8.48
CA PHE A 49 1.85 -2.70 8.27
C PHE A 49 1.38 -3.78 9.25
N LEU A 50 1.55 -5.02 8.82
CA LEU A 50 1.35 -6.19 9.65
C LEU A 50 2.72 -6.63 10.15
N ARG A 51 2.82 -6.91 11.44
CA ARG A 51 4.05 -7.32 12.09
C ARG A 51 3.80 -8.60 12.89
N ASN A 52 4.71 -9.57 12.82
CA ASN A 52 4.59 -10.78 13.62
C ASN A 52 5.24 -10.59 14.98
N GLU A 53 5.23 -11.65 15.80
CA GLU A 53 5.76 -11.59 17.15
C GLU A 53 7.28 -11.40 17.19
N GLU A 54 7.97 -11.81 16.13
CA GLU A 54 9.42 -11.63 16.02
C GLU A 54 9.79 -10.22 15.54
N GLY A 55 8.80 -9.38 15.27
CA GLY A 55 9.03 -8.02 14.81
C GLY A 55 9.25 -7.88 13.32
N GLU A 56 9.03 -8.95 12.54
CA GLU A 56 9.15 -8.88 11.09
C GLU A 56 7.96 -8.18 10.45
N ILE A 57 8.22 -7.39 9.42
CA ILE A 57 7.17 -6.75 8.62
C ILE A 57 6.67 -7.77 7.60
N LEU A 58 5.41 -8.11 7.68
CA LEU A 58 4.79 -9.13 6.81
C LEU A 58 4.12 -8.53 5.58
N ALA A 59 3.53 -7.35 5.73
CA ALA A 59 2.82 -6.66 4.66
C ALA A 59 2.77 -5.17 4.97
N TYR A 60 2.55 -4.33 3.95
CA TYR A 60 2.63 -2.88 4.10
C TYR A 60 1.68 -2.19 3.13
N THR A 61 1.17 -1.04 3.54
CA THR A 61 0.52 -0.07 2.65
C THR A 61 0.90 1.34 3.09
N ARG A 62 0.81 2.27 2.15
CA ARG A 62 1.05 3.70 2.41
C ARG A 62 -0.22 4.47 2.06
N VAL A 63 -0.74 5.22 3.04
CA VAL A 63 -2.02 5.95 2.91
C VAL A 63 -1.74 7.45 2.97
N TYR A 64 -2.33 8.22 2.06
CA TYR A 64 -2.19 9.67 2.07
C TYR A 64 -3.42 10.32 1.46
N GLN A 65 -3.63 11.60 1.78
CA GLN A 65 -4.72 12.39 1.22
C GLN A 65 -4.21 13.28 0.10
N GLU A 66 -4.96 13.32 -1.00
CA GLU A 66 -4.67 14.23 -2.10
C GLU A 66 -6.02 14.82 -2.55
N GLY A 67 -6.18 16.13 -2.35
CA GLY A 67 -7.46 16.79 -2.59
C GLY A 67 -8.55 16.22 -1.69
N GLU A 68 -9.66 15.84 -2.29
CA GLU A 68 -10.79 15.28 -1.55
C GLU A 68 -10.77 13.75 -1.47
N ALA A 69 -9.76 13.12 -2.06
CA ALA A 69 -9.67 11.66 -2.08
C ALA A 69 -8.57 11.15 -1.17
N ILE A 70 -8.77 9.95 -0.65
CA ILE A 70 -7.74 9.24 0.09
C ILE A 70 -7.12 8.21 -0.88
N HIS A 71 -5.81 8.14 -0.89
CA HIS A 71 -5.06 7.22 -1.72
C HIS A 71 -4.31 6.24 -0.86
N PHE A 72 -4.15 5.01 -1.34
CA PHE A 72 -3.14 4.14 -0.78
C PHE A 72 -2.39 3.42 -1.91
N GLY A 73 -1.17 3.06 -1.63
CA GLY A 73 -0.33 2.38 -2.58
C GLY A 73 0.83 1.71 -1.88
N ARG A 74 1.85 1.38 -2.65
CA ARG A 74 3.01 0.63 -2.14
C ARG A 74 2.57 -0.64 -1.39
N VAL A 75 1.50 -1.28 -1.88
CA VAL A 75 0.94 -2.49 -1.29
C VAL A 75 1.91 -3.64 -1.54
N LEU A 76 2.38 -4.26 -0.48
CA LEU A 76 3.28 -5.40 -0.62
C LEU A 76 3.03 -6.46 0.45
N VAL A 77 3.41 -7.67 0.11
CA VAL A 77 3.57 -8.77 1.06
C VAL A 77 5.04 -9.19 0.99
N SER A 78 5.66 -9.33 2.16
CA SER A 78 7.07 -9.76 2.23
C SER A 78 7.26 -11.07 1.46
N PRO A 79 8.32 -11.21 0.66
CA PRO A 79 8.52 -12.41 -0.15
C PRO A 79 8.47 -13.72 0.61
N ASP A 80 8.93 -13.73 1.85
CA ASP A 80 8.97 -14.96 2.67
C ASP A 80 7.61 -15.34 3.23
N HIS A 81 6.60 -14.48 3.08
CA HIS A 81 5.29 -14.67 3.71
C HIS A 81 4.14 -14.65 2.69
N ARG A 82 4.42 -14.91 1.43
CA ARG A 82 3.40 -14.97 0.39
C ARG A 82 2.59 -16.26 0.49
N LYS A 83 1.40 -16.27 -0.14
CA LYS A 83 0.47 -17.40 -0.14
C LYS A 83 -0.17 -17.68 1.24
N GLU A 84 -0.14 -16.69 2.13
CA GLU A 84 -0.78 -16.77 3.46
C GLU A 84 -2.02 -15.87 3.56
N GLY A 85 -2.46 -15.28 2.45
CA GLY A 85 -3.63 -14.40 2.44
C GLY A 85 -3.36 -13.01 3.01
N LEU A 86 -2.10 -12.62 3.15
CA LEU A 86 -1.74 -11.35 3.79
C LEU A 86 -2.04 -10.14 2.94
N GLY A 87 -2.03 -10.28 1.60
CA GLY A 87 -2.41 -9.19 0.70
C GLY A 87 -3.85 -8.76 0.93
N LYS A 88 -4.76 -9.73 0.98
CA LYS A 88 -6.16 -9.47 1.27
C LYS A 88 -6.33 -8.87 2.66
N LYS A 89 -5.58 -9.38 3.63
CA LYS A 89 -5.67 -8.90 5.01
C LYS A 89 -5.20 -7.47 5.14
N ILE A 90 -4.04 -7.11 4.58
CA ILE A 90 -3.52 -5.75 4.70
C ILE A 90 -4.40 -4.74 3.99
N VAL A 91 -4.92 -5.07 2.80
CA VAL A 91 -5.83 -4.16 2.10
C VAL A 91 -7.13 -4.00 2.87
N GLY A 92 -7.71 -5.08 3.39
CA GLY A 92 -8.93 -5.02 4.19
C GLY A 92 -8.76 -4.15 5.44
N GLN A 93 -7.64 -4.32 6.15
CA GLN A 93 -7.33 -3.51 7.33
C GLN A 93 -7.12 -2.04 6.97
N THR A 94 -6.44 -1.78 5.86
CA THR A 94 -6.21 -0.42 5.38
C THR A 94 -7.53 0.27 5.06
N LEU A 95 -8.44 -0.43 4.37
CA LEU A 95 -9.76 0.14 4.05
C LEU A 95 -10.59 0.40 5.31
N ALA A 96 -10.50 -0.47 6.31
CA ALA A 96 -11.19 -0.26 7.59
C ALA A 96 -10.65 0.99 8.30
N PHE A 97 -9.32 1.17 8.30
CA PHE A 97 -8.69 2.36 8.85
C PHE A 97 -9.16 3.63 8.14
N ILE A 98 -9.17 3.60 6.80
CA ILE A 98 -9.57 4.76 6.01
C ILE A 98 -11.05 5.11 6.28
N LYS A 99 -11.91 4.10 6.30
CA LYS A 99 -13.35 4.31 6.54
C LYS A 99 -13.60 4.93 7.92
N GLU A 100 -12.87 4.49 8.92
CA GLU A 100 -13.02 5.03 10.28
C GLU A 100 -12.53 6.47 10.37
N LYS A 101 -11.38 6.77 9.75
CA LYS A 101 -10.77 8.09 9.85
C LYS A 101 -11.37 9.09 8.86
N PHE A 102 -11.78 8.65 7.69
CA PHE A 102 -12.27 9.50 6.60
C PHE A 102 -13.60 8.96 6.03
N PRO A 103 -14.67 8.92 6.84
CA PRO A 103 -15.90 8.19 6.46
C PRO A 103 -16.63 8.74 5.24
N GLN A 104 -16.36 9.99 4.85
CA GLN A 104 -17.06 10.64 3.76
C GLN A 104 -16.22 10.81 2.48
N LYS A 105 -15.01 10.29 2.47
CA LYS A 105 -14.10 10.52 1.34
C LYS A 105 -13.98 9.29 0.45
N PRO A 106 -13.90 9.49 -0.88
CA PRO A 106 -13.65 8.37 -1.78
C PRO A 106 -12.21 7.90 -1.67
N VAL A 107 -11.97 6.65 -1.99
CA VAL A 107 -10.63 6.06 -2.02
C VAL A 107 -10.25 5.84 -3.48
N VAL A 108 -9.10 6.38 -3.89
CA VAL A 108 -8.60 6.24 -5.25
C VAL A 108 -7.23 5.60 -5.22
N ILE A 109 -7.01 4.62 -6.08
CA ILE A 109 -5.72 3.94 -6.17
C ILE A 109 -5.26 3.85 -7.63
N GLY A 110 -3.94 3.81 -7.82
CA GLY A 110 -3.35 3.44 -9.10
C GLY A 110 -2.91 1.99 -9.01
N ALA A 111 -3.75 1.07 -9.46
CA ALA A 111 -3.52 -0.35 -9.32
C ALA A 111 -2.77 -0.90 -10.53
N GLN A 112 -1.84 -1.84 -10.30
CA GLN A 112 -1.28 -2.60 -11.42
C GLN A 112 -2.43 -3.34 -12.09
N ALA A 113 -2.49 -3.28 -13.43
CA ALA A 113 -3.66 -3.72 -14.18
C ALA A 113 -4.02 -5.18 -13.93
N TYR A 114 -3.04 -6.04 -13.70
CA TYR A 114 -3.29 -7.45 -13.45
C TYR A 114 -3.98 -7.72 -12.10
N LEU A 115 -4.06 -6.71 -11.22
CA LEU A 115 -4.72 -6.80 -9.92
C LEU A 115 -6.14 -6.23 -9.93
N LYS A 116 -6.69 -5.93 -11.11
CA LYS A 116 -8.03 -5.35 -11.23
C LYS A 116 -9.08 -6.18 -10.50
N GLU A 117 -9.07 -7.49 -10.67
CA GLU A 117 -10.06 -8.35 -10.03
C GLU A 117 -9.85 -8.43 -8.52
N PHE A 118 -8.60 -8.42 -8.08
CA PHE A 118 -8.29 -8.41 -6.66
C PHE A 118 -8.91 -7.19 -5.97
N TYR A 119 -8.69 -6.00 -6.52
CA TYR A 119 -9.29 -4.78 -5.95
C TYR A 119 -10.78 -4.71 -6.19
N GLY A 120 -11.27 -5.25 -7.31
CA GLY A 120 -12.70 -5.35 -7.58
C GLY A 120 -13.43 -6.13 -6.50
N GLY A 121 -12.77 -7.13 -5.92
CA GLY A 121 -13.33 -7.92 -4.81
C GLY A 121 -13.61 -7.10 -3.55
N PHE A 122 -12.97 -5.92 -3.40
CA PHE A 122 -13.24 -5.00 -2.30
C PHE A 122 -14.26 -3.92 -2.68
N GLY A 123 -14.76 -3.93 -3.91
CA GLY A 123 -15.73 -2.94 -4.38
C GLY A 123 -15.14 -1.82 -5.23
N PHE A 124 -13.84 -1.87 -5.54
CA PHE A 124 -13.24 -0.89 -6.43
C PHE A 124 -13.71 -1.08 -7.86
N ARG A 125 -13.88 0.04 -8.58
CA ARG A 125 -14.21 0.01 -10.00
C ARG A 125 -13.17 0.83 -10.76
N ALA A 126 -12.86 0.41 -11.98
CA ALA A 126 -11.92 1.13 -12.84
C ALA A 126 -12.53 2.47 -13.26
N ILE A 127 -11.76 3.55 -13.17
CA ILE A 127 -12.17 4.89 -13.59
C ILE A 127 -11.27 5.45 -14.68
N SER A 128 -10.34 4.67 -15.17
CA SER A 128 -9.47 5.04 -16.30
C SER A 128 -9.17 3.81 -17.14
N GLU A 129 -8.62 4.04 -18.33
CA GLU A 129 -8.02 2.95 -19.11
C GLU A 129 -6.64 2.63 -18.57
N ALA A 130 -6.07 1.52 -18.98
CA ALA A 130 -4.72 1.15 -18.57
C ALA A 130 -3.70 2.15 -19.12
N TYR A 131 -2.70 2.48 -18.33
CA TYR A 131 -1.58 3.35 -18.69
C TYR A 131 -0.30 2.72 -18.14
N LEU A 132 0.85 3.16 -18.67
CA LEU A 132 2.13 2.67 -18.18
C LEU A 132 2.66 3.58 -17.08
N GLU A 133 3.06 2.98 -15.96
CA GLU A 133 3.75 3.67 -14.88
C GLU A 133 4.99 2.82 -14.59
N ASP A 134 6.17 3.41 -14.77
CA ASP A 134 7.44 2.69 -14.66
C ASP A 134 7.46 1.40 -15.50
N ASP A 135 6.92 1.51 -16.72
CA ASP A 135 6.80 0.41 -17.70
C ASP A 135 5.90 -0.74 -17.25
N ILE A 136 5.11 -0.56 -16.21
CA ILE A 136 4.15 -1.56 -15.74
C ILE A 136 2.73 -1.04 -16.00
N PRO A 137 1.85 -1.83 -16.66
CA PRO A 137 0.47 -1.38 -16.89
C PRO A 137 -0.28 -1.16 -15.57
N HIS A 138 -0.88 0.00 -15.43
CA HIS A 138 -1.68 0.40 -14.26
C HIS A 138 -3.04 0.92 -14.72
N MET A 139 -3.99 1.03 -13.81
CA MET A 139 -5.23 1.74 -14.02
C MET A 139 -5.69 2.39 -12.73
N ASP A 140 -6.40 3.51 -12.85
CA ASP A 140 -6.99 4.14 -11.68
C ASP A 140 -8.29 3.44 -11.32
N MET A 141 -8.49 3.23 -10.03
CA MET A 141 -9.70 2.59 -9.50
C MET A 141 -10.21 3.38 -8.31
N GLU A 142 -11.52 3.36 -8.11
CA GLU A 142 -12.18 4.12 -7.06
C GLU A 142 -13.13 3.26 -6.26
N LEU A 143 -13.13 3.48 -4.95
CA LEU A 143 -14.12 2.95 -4.02
C LEU A 143 -14.82 4.15 -3.38
N SER A 144 -16.13 4.25 -3.57
CA SER A 144 -16.92 5.34 -2.96
C SER A 144 -17.86 4.84 -1.88
#